data_fbbaba0aaa8682602f81615f29046b33
#
_entry.id   fbbaba0aaa8682602f81615f29046b33
#
_cell.length_a   1.000
_cell.length_b   1.000
_cell.length_c   1.000
_cell.angle_alpha   90.00
_cell.angle_beta   90.00
_cell.angle_gamma   90.00
#
_symmetry.space_group_name_H-M   'P 1'
#
loop_
_entity.id
_entity.type
_entity.pdbx_description
1 polymer ?
#
loop_
_entity_poly.entity_id
_entity_poly.type
_entity_poly.pdbx_seq_one_letter_code
_entity_poly.pdbx_strand_id
1 'polypeptide(L)'
;ENTKQLSCFVTFASFAGEGEERFADLLRDAIDGQLEPVYNFMDELPDLTGAALPMLPAERVKRTAGAATTLDAGRGCPFTCSFCTIINVQGRKSRRRSPDDVEKIIRENVAQGLHSFFITDDNFARNKDWEVILDRLIHLRLNVGLKMSFMIQVDTLCHKLPNFIAKCAAAGVKRAYIGLENINPDSLAGAHKRQNKITEYRKMLQAWKEAKIITYCGYILGFPGDTPASIKRDVEIVMKELPVDILEFFFLTPLPGSEDHQKLVQAGVKIEPDLNKYDLNHACAPHNAMTKEEWERAYLTAWETYYANEHMETVLRRLVAKRAPASNAILLATWFKGAIDIEGIHPLESGLFRYKFRRDRRPGLPIEPRWKFYPKYAVESVVKMAKWFKLWARLRGVYVKIKRDPKKWEYTDLALTPVTDEEVETLEIFHTHSAPAFVAPEQKRAAASVERREHAAVA
;
A
#
# COMPACT_ATOMS: atom_id res chain seq x y z
N GLU A 1 1.27 -60.02 8.38
CA GLU A 1 2.02 -59.19 7.45
C GLU A 1 1.21 -57.94 7.16
N ASN A 2 1.32 -56.98 8.07
CA ASN A 2 0.51 -55.76 8.10
C ASN A 2 1.35 -54.59 7.64
N THR A 3 1.29 -54.23 6.37
CA THR A 3 1.61 -52.89 5.90
C THR A 3 0.48 -51.97 6.38
N LYS A 4 0.62 -51.43 7.58
CA LYS A 4 -0.15 -50.25 7.99
C LYS A 4 0.26 -49.12 7.07
N GLN A 5 -0.60 -48.79 6.09
CA GLN A 5 -0.60 -47.50 5.45
C GLN A 5 -0.75 -46.45 6.55
N LEU A 6 0.34 -45.78 6.88
CA LEU A 6 0.33 -44.50 7.59
C LEU A 6 -0.32 -43.52 6.65
N SER A 7 -1.65 -43.44 6.70
CA SER A 7 -2.36 -42.27 6.19
C SER A 7 -1.89 -41.07 7.02
N CYS A 8 -0.99 -40.30 6.43
CA CYS A 8 -0.58 -39.03 7.00
C CYS A 8 -1.79 -38.10 6.93
N PHE A 9 -2.63 -38.10 7.94
CA PHE A 9 -3.66 -37.08 8.13
C PHE A 9 -2.92 -35.81 8.44
N VAL A 10 -2.76 -34.95 7.45
CA VAL A 10 -2.32 -33.57 7.68
C VAL A 10 -3.51 -32.87 8.31
N THR A 11 -3.47 -32.71 9.62
CA THR A 11 -4.48 -31.95 10.35
C THR A 11 -4.11 -30.48 10.20
N PHE A 12 -5.01 -29.71 9.60
CA PHE A 12 -4.89 -28.26 9.50
C PHE A 12 -5.75 -27.62 10.59
N ALA A 13 -5.17 -26.67 11.31
CA ALA A 13 -5.89 -25.77 12.19
C ALA A 13 -5.80 -24.35 11.65
N SER A 14 -6.91 -23.63 11.68
CA SER A 14 -6.95 -22.22 11.35
C SER A 14 -6.91 -21.39 12.63
N PHE A 15 -5.98 -20.44 12.69
CA PHE A 15 -5.89 -19.48 13.79
C PHE A 15 -6.34 -18.09 13.26
N ALA A 16 -7.42 -17.55 13.84
CA ALA A 16 -7.95 -16.25 13.52
C ALA A 16 -7.77 -15.31 14.73
N GLY A 17 -7.12 -14.17 14.50
CA GLY A 17 -6.76 -13.21 15.55
C GLY A 17 -5.26 -13.01 15.70
N GLU A 18 -4.85 -12.33 16.76
CA GLU A 18 -3.45 -12.03 17.06
C GLU A 18 -2.88 -13.09 18.00
N GLY A 19 -1.66 -13.55 17.71
CA GLY A 19 -1.09 -14.74 18.32
C GLY A 19 -0.37 -14.53 19.65
N GLU A 20 -0.13 -13.30 20.08
CA GLU A 20 0.76 -12.98 21.19
C GLU A 20 0.42 -13.73 22.49
N GLU A 21 -0.86 -13.81 22.84
CA GLU A 21 -1.30 -14.43 24.08
C GLU A 21 -1.78 -15.90 23.91
N ARG A 22 -2.24 -16.27 22.72
CA ARG A 22 -2.98 -17.51 22.48
C ARG A 22 -2.24 -18.55 21.62
N PHE A 23 -1.18 -18.15 20.93
CA PHE A 23 -0.48 -19.09 20.03
C PHE A 23 0.17 -20.26 20.77
N ALA A 24 0.57 -20.05 22.03
CA ALA A 24 1.10 -21.11 22.88
C ALA A 24 0.07 -22.20 23.18
N ASP A 25 -1.22 -21.86 23.27
CA ASP A 25 -2.30 -22.82 23.50
C ASP A 25 -2.44 -23.73 22.29
N LEU A 26 -2.49 -23.16 21.08
CA LEU A 26 -2.51 -23.92 19.83
C LEU A 26 -1.29 -24.88 19.72
N LEU A 27 -0.10 -24.43 20.11
CA LEU A 27 1.09 -25.30 20.08
C LEU A 27 0.99 -26.45 21.08
N ARG A 28 0.42 -26.24 22.26
CA ARG A 28 0.17 -27.34 23.24
C ARG A 28 -0.80 -28.37 22.67
N ASP A 29 -1.93 -27.91 22.14
CA ASP A 29 -2.94 -28.79 21.54
C ASP A 29 -2.35 -29.56 20.35
N ALA A 30 -1.46 -28.94 19.57
CA ALA A 30 -0.75 -29.63 18.49
C ALA A 30 0.18 -30.71 18.99
N ILE A 31 0.90 -30.50 20.09
CA ILE A 31 1.79 -31.47 20.72
C ILE A 31 0.98 -32.64 21.32
N ASP A 32 -0.14 -32.32 21.94
CA ASP A 32 -1.03 -33.30 22.61
C ASP A 32 -1.95 -34.02 21.61
N GLY A 33 -1.90 -33.67 20.32
CA GLY A 33 -2.74 -34.25 19.28
C GLY A 33 -4.23 -33.88 19.37
N GLN A 34 -4.54 -32.76 20.00
CA GLN A 34 -5.89 -32.27 20.29
C GLN A 34 -6.21 -30.97 19.52
N LEU A 35 -5.65 -30.81 18.32
CA LEU A 35 -5.91 -29.62 17.51
C LEU A 35 -7.40 -29.44 17.18
N GLU A 36 -7.94 -28.25 17.51
CA GLU A 36 -9.23 -27.81 17.04
C GLU A 36 -9.15 -27.33 15.58
N PRO A 37 -10.21 -27.52 14.78
CA PRO A 37 -10.22 -27.06 13.39
C PRO A 37 -10.05 -25.56 13.25
N VAL A 38 -10.58 -24.76 14.18
CA VAL A 38 -10.55 -23.30 14.17
C VAL A 38 -10.35 -22.75 15.57
N TYR A 39 -9.31 -21.95 15.73
CA TYR A 39 -9.08 -21.10 16.90
C TYR A 39 -9.45 -19.66 16.54
N ASN A 40 -10.56 -19.15 17.06
CA ASN A 40 -11.05 -17.82 16.74
C ASN A 40 -10.94 -16.89 17.95
N PHE A 41 -9.97 -15.98 17.90
CA PHE A 41 -9.72 -14.95 18.91
C PHE A 41 -9.87 -13.52 18.33
N MET A 42 -10.68 -13.35 17.29
CA MET A 42 -10.86 -12.06 16.63
C MET A 42 -11.45 -10.99 17.55
N ASP A 43 -12.22 -11.41 18.54
CA ASP A 43 -12.83 -10.50 19.53
C ASP A 43 -11.91 -10.21 20.73
N GLU A 44 -10.80 -10.94 20.85
CA GLU A 44 -9.83 -10.83 21.95
C GLU A 44 -8.55 -10.17 21.45
N LEU A 45 -8.55 -8.85 21.33
CA LEU A 45 -7.37 -8.12 20.87
C LEU A 45 -6.39 -7.90 22.03
N PRO A 46 -5.15 -8.42 21.97
CA PRO A 46 -4.19 -8.34 23.07
C PRO A 46 -3.70 -6.91 23.34
N ASP A 47 -3.28 -6.63 24.56
CA ASP A 47 -2.47 -5.45 24.86
C ASP A 47 -1.06 -5.65 24.31
N LEU A 48 -0.53 -4.63 23.66
CA LEU A 48 0.82 -4.67 23.10
C LEU A 48 1.90 -4.23 24.09
N THR A 49 1.52 -3.70 25.25
CA THR A 49 2.46 -3.28 26.30
C THR A 49 3.16 -4.51 26.88
N GLY A 50 4.48 -4.57 26.73
CA GLY A 50 5.27 -5.71 27.18
C GLY A 50 5.14 -6.99 26.35
N ALA A 51 4.35 -6.97 25.26
CA ALA A 51 4.26 -8.09 24.34
C ALA A 51 5.64 -8.38 23.69
N ALA A 52 5.85 -9.63 23.26
CA ALA A 52 7.08 -10.05 22.63
C ALA A 52 7.49 -9.13 21.49
N LEU A 53 8.76 -8.73 21.48
CA LEU A 53 9.27 -7.83 20.46
C LEU A 53 9.66 -8.62 19.19
N PRO A 54 9.17 -8.25 18.00
CA PRO A 54 9.53 -8.92 16.77
C PRO A 54 10.98 -8.63 16.39
N MET A 55 11.82 -9.65 16.45
CA MET A 55 13.24 -9.54 16.09
C MET A 55 13.60 -10.60 15.05
N LEU A 56 14.14 -10.13 13.93
CA LEU A 56 14.70 -11.00 12.91
C LEU A 56 16.23 -10.92 12.93
N PRO A 57 16.93 -12.07 12.80
CA PRO A 57 18.38 -12.07 12.63
C PRO A 57 18.79 -11.26 11.41
N ALA A 58 19.82 -10.43 11.55
CA ALA A 58 20.31 -9.55 10.47
C ALA A 58 20.59 -10.29 9.16
N GLU A 59 21.04 -11.56 9.24
CA GLU A 59 21.28 -12.41 8.07
C GLU A 59 20.01 -12.66 7.24
N ARG A 60 18.85 -12.72 7.89
CA ARG A 60 17.55 -12.86 7.20
C ARG A 60 17.17 -11.54 6.52
N VAL A 61 17.29 -10.44 7.27
CA VAL A 61 16.94 -9.09 6.76
C VAL A 61 17.84 -8.69 5.59
N LYS A 62 19.15 -8.97 5.66
CA LYS A 62 20.11 -8.65 4.59
C LYS A 62 19.85 -9.39 3.27
N ARG A 63 19.03 -10.44 3.26
CA ARG A 63 18.60 -11.12 2.03
C ARG A 63 17.54 -10.34 1.26
N THR A 64 16.88 -9.38 1.91
CA THR A 64 15.89 -8.52 1.27
C THR A 64 16.56 -7.30 0.64
N ALA A 65 15.99 -6.80 -0.45
CA ALA A 65 16.47 -5.58 -1.08
C ALA A 65 16.37 -4.39 -0.11
N GLY A 66 17.49 -3.68 0.07
CA GLY A 66 17.54 -2.52 0.94
C GLY A 66 17.78 -2.82 2.42
N ALA A 67 17.87 -4.10 2.84
CA ALA A 67 18.09 -4.51 4.23
C ALA A 67 17.22 -3.74 5.22
N ALA A 68 15.94 -3.57 4.91
CA ALA A 68 14.97 -2.91 5.77
C ALA A 68 14.29 -3.94 6.66
N THR A 69 14.20 -3.65 7.95
CA THR A 69 13.40 -4.41 8.92
C THR A 69 12.10 -3.68 9.24
N THR A 70 11.13 -4.40 9.74
CA THR A 70 9.81 -3.86 10.10
C THR A 70 9.62 -3.88 11.61
N LEU A 71 8.83 -2.95 12.10
CA LEU A 71 8.32 -2.93 13.47
C LEU A 71 6.94 -2.29 13.50
N ASP A 72 6.10 -2.76 14.40
CA ASP A 72 4.85 -2.10 14.76
C ASP A 72 5.07 -1.27 16.04
N ALA A 73 4.75 0.01 15.99
CA ALA A 73 4.63 0.85 17.20
C ALA A 73 3.19 0.82 17.73
N GLY A 74 2.24 0.43 16.88
CA GLY A 74 0.85 0.22 17.24
C GLY A 74 0.07 -0.51 16.15
N ARG A 75 -1.14 -0.95 16.49
CA ARG A 75 -2.09 -1.66 15.62
C ARG A 75 -3.48 -1.09 15.73
N GLY A 76 -4.25 -1.22 14.65
CA GLY A 76 -5.62 -0.74 14.57
C GLY A 76 -5.75 0.69 14.05
N CYS A 77 -6.89 0.97 13.42
CA CYS A 77 -7.16 2.26 12.78
C CYS A 77 -8.54 2.78 13.17
N PRO A 78 -8.69 4.07 13.55
CA PRO A 78 -9.98 4.62 13.99
C PRO A 78 -10.97 4.88 12.86
N PHE A 79 -10.54 4.79 11.61
CA PHE A 79 -11.38 5.04 10.44
C PHE A 79 -12.20 3.82 10.03
N THR A 80 -13.22 4.02 9.18
CA THR A 80 -14.23 3.01 8.86
C THR A 80 -14.33 2.73 7.36
N CYS A 81 -13.19 2.73 6.65
CA CYS A 81 -13.17 2.50 5.21
C CYS A 81 -13.74 1.13 4.86
N SER A 82 -14.73 1.06 3.95
CA SER A 82 -15.47 -0.17 3.66
C SER A 82 -14.63 -1.26 2.98
N PHE A 83 -13.62 -0.87 2.19
CA PHE A 83 -12.70 -1.79 1.52
C PHE A 83 -11.59 -2.35 2.44
N CYS A 84 -11.39 -1.75 3.63
CA CYS A 84 -10.26 -2.06 4.49
C CYS A 84 -10.55 -3.22 5.44
N THR A 85 -9.63 -4.19 5.51
CA THR A 85 -9.73 -5.35 6.41
C THR A 85 -9.22 -5.05 7.82
N ILE A 86 -8.34 -4.08 7.98
CA ILE A 86 -7.60 -3.78 9.22
C ILE A 86 -8.54 -3.56 10.40
N ILE A 87 -9.59 -2.77 10.20
CA ILE A 87 -10.55 -2.44 11.26
C ILE A 87 -11.30 -3.65 11.80
N ASN A 88 -11.43 -4.70 10.98
CA ASN A 88 -12.11 -5.94 11.36
C ASN A 88 -11.12 -6.98 11.94
N VAL A 89 -9.82 -6.87 11.64
CA VAL A 89 -8.79 -7.81 12.10
C VAL A 89 -8.04 -7.26 13.31
N GLN A 90 -7.65 -5.98 13.29
CA GLN A 90 -6.85 -5.35 14.35
C GLN A 90 -7.65 -4.35 15.21
N GLY A 91 -8.93 -4.14 14.87
CA GLY A 91 -9.83 -3.29 15.62
C GLY A 91 -9.73 -1.80 15.30
N ARG A 92 -10.67 -1.04 15.89
CA ARG A 92 -10.83 0.41 15.67
C ARG A 92 -10.12 1.28 16.71
N LYS A 93 -9.48 0.67 17.70
CA LYS A 93 -8.70 1.39 18.71
C LYS A 93 -7.22 1.21 18.40
N SER A 94 -6.48 2.30 18.39
CA SER A 94 -5.02 2.21 18.30
C SER A 94 -4.51 1.59 19.61
N ARG A 95 -4.07 0.33 19.55
CA ARG A 95 -3.32 -0.36 20.61
C ARG A 95 -1.84 -0.08 20.36
N ARG A 96 -1.06 0.08 21.39
CA ARG A 96 0.27 0.67 21.27
C ARG A 96 1.31 -0.12 22.03
N ARG A 97 2.52 -0.21 21.45
CA ARG A 97 3.72 -0.55 22.22
C ARG A 97 4.16 0.65 23.02
N SER A 98 4.82 0.41 24.14
CA SER A 98 5.43 1.51 24.88
C SER A 98 6.55 2.18 24.06
N PRO A 99 6.82 3.46 24.25
CA PRO A 99 7.99 4.11 23.63
C PRO A 99 9.32 3.43 23.97
N ASP A 100 9.41 2.79 25.15
CA ASP A 100 10.58 2.03 25.57
C ASP A 100 10.76 0.75 24.74
N ASP A 101 9.68 0.05 24.43
CA ASP A 101 9.69 -1.12 23.54
C ASP A 101 10.15 -0.74 22.13
N VAL A 102 9.63 0.37 21.59
CA VAL A 102 10.04 0.88 20.28
C VAL A 102 11.53 1.24 20.28
N GLU A 103 12.01 1.94 21.31
CA GLU A 103 13.44 2.27 21.45
C GLU A 103 14.30 1.00 21.52
N LYS A 104 13.88 0.00 22.30
CA LYS A 104 14.57 -1.28 22.43
C LYS A 104 14.69 -1.99 21.10
N ILE A 105 13.59 -2.13 20.33
CA ILE A 105 13.61 -2.73 18.98
C ILE A 105 14.63 -2.02 18.08
N ILE A 106 14.63 -0.68 18.08
CA ILE A 106 15.55 0.11 17.26
C ILE A 106 17.01 -0.14 17.66
N ARG A 107 17.33 -0.07 18.95
CA ARG A 107 18.69 -0.28 19.45
C ARG A 107 19.23 -1.67 19.13
N GLU A 108 18.41 -2.72 19.34
CA GLU A 108 18.82 -4.09 19.07
C GLU A 108 19.03 -4.34 17.57
N ASN A 109 18.19 -3.78 16.69
CA ASN A 109 18.40 -3.86 15.26
C ASN A 109 19.63 -3.09 14.78
N VAL A 110 19.86 -1.87 15.30
CA VAL A 110 21.05 -1.08 14.98
C VAL A 110 22.32 -1.80 15.43
N ALA A 111 22.30 -2.46 16.60
CA ALA A 111 23.42 -3.28 17.08
C ALA A 111 23.75 -4.44 16.14
N GLN A 112 22.78 -4.97 15.40
CA GLN A 112 22.97 -5.98 14.35
C GLN A 112 23.41 -5.38 12.98
N GLY A 113 23.58 -4.03 12.90
CA GLY A 113 23.93 -3.31 11.67
C GLY A 113 22.75 -3.08 10.71
N LEU A 114 21.51 -3.08 11.21
CA LEU A 114 20.30 -2.74 10.48
C LEU A 114 19.92 -1.29 10.78
N HIS A 115 19.80 -0.47 9.74
CA HIS A 115 19.61 0.98 9.86
C HIS A 115 18.38 1.52 9.14
N SER A 116 17.66 0.66 8.43
CA SER A 116 16.44 1.01 7.69
C SER A 116 15.24 0.31 8.31
N PHE A 117 14.20 1.07 8.61
CA PHE A 117 13.03 0.59 9.32
C PHE A 117 11.75 0.98 8.57
N PHE A 118 10.79 0.07 8.53
CA PHE A 118 9.43 0.37 8.18
C PHE A 118 8.55 0.24 9.42
N ILE A 119 7.97 1.34 9.88
CA ILE A 119 6.97 1.35 10.95
C ILE A 119 5.65 0.96 10.30
N THR A 120 5.16 -0.23 10.63
CA THR A 120 4.03 -0.88 9.97
C THR A 120 2.67 -0.53 10.58
N ASP A 121 2.63 0.44 11.47
CA ASP A 121 1.35 0.96 11.98
C ASP A 121 0.44 1.28 10.80
N ASP A 122 -0.82 0.85 10.84
CA ASP A 122 -1.81 1.11 9.80
C ASP A 122 -2.01 2.61 9.56
N ASN A 123 -1.75 3.41 10.60
CA ASN A 123 -1.79 4.86 10.55
C ASN A 123 -0.98 5.45 11.71
N PHE A 124 0.31 5.63 11.52
CA PHE A 124 1.21 6.13 12.55
C PHE A 124 0.80 7.52 13.08
N ALA A 125 0.19 8.37 12.25
CA ALA A 125 -0.32 9.67 12.66
C ALA A 125 -1.49 9.57 13.66
N ARG A 126 -2.11 8.40 13.83
CA ARG A 126 -3.20 8.14 14.79
C ARG A 126 -2.74 7.31 16.00
N ASN A 127 -1.49 6.90 16.05
CA ASN A 127 -0.88 6.36 17.26
C ASN A 127 -0.82 7.48 18.31
N LYS A 128 -1.42 7.29 19.47
CA LYS A 128 -1.50 8.34 20.51
C LYS A 128 -0.15 8.74 21.10
N ASP A 129 0.85 7.86 20.99
CA ASP A 129 2.22 8.10 21.47
C ASP A 129 3.17 8.52 20.35
N TRP A 130 2.66 8.86 19.16
CA TRP A 130 3.47 9.23 18.01
C TRP A 130 4.51 10.32 18.34
N GLU A 131 4.12 11.30 19.16
CA GLU A 131 4.99 12.42 19.52
C GLU A 131 6.14 11.96 20.40
N VAL A 132 5.85 11.22 21.47
CA VAL A 132 6.85 10.67 22.39
C VAL A 132 7.79 9.72 21.67
N ILE A 133 7.25 8.87 20.79
CA ILE A 133 8.05 7.95 19.96
C ILE A 133 8.99 8.75 19.06
N LEU A 134 8.51 9.75 18.33
CA LEU A 134 9.35 10.58 17.47
C LEU A 134 10.41 11.33 18.27
N ASP A 135 10.09 11.87 19.42
CA ASP A 135 11.09 12.56 20.29
C ASP A 135 12.19 11.60 20.75
N ARG A 136 11.85 10.36 21.10
CA ARG A 136 12.82 9.29 21.38
C ARG A 136 13.73 9.00 20.17
N LEU A 137 13.14 8.84 18.98
CA LEU A 137 13.89 8.59 17.74
C LEU A 137 14.79 9.79 17.39
N ILE A 138 14.33 11.01 17.59
CA ILE A 138 15.15 12.24 17.43
C ILE A 138 16.34 12.21 18.37
N HIS A 139 16.12 11.91 19.66
CA HIS A 139 17.19 11.79 20.64
C HIS A 139 18.21 10.73 20.23
N LEU A 140 17.76 9.53 19.84
CA LEU A 140 18.65 8.45 19.40
C LEU A 140 19.50 8.87 18.19
N ARG A 141 18.89 9.59 17.24
CA ARG A 141 19.55 10.02 16.02
C ARG A 141 20.53 11.17 16.25
N LEU A 142 20.10 12.22 16.95
CA LEU A 142 20.84 13.49 17.04
C LEU A 142 21.78 13.55 18.25
N ASN A 143 21.39 12.97 19.40
CA ASN A 143 22.17 13.02 20.63
C ASN A 143 23.03 11.76 20.82
N VAL A 144 22.47 10.58 20.53
CA VAL A 144 23.24 9.31 20.63
C VAL A 144 24.03 9.02 19.35
N GLY A 145 23.66 9.63 18.21
CA GLY A 145 24.36 9.48 16.94
C GLY A 145 24.03 8.19 16.16
N LEU A 146 22.91 7.52 16.46
CA LEU A 146 22.52 6.31 15.73
C LEU A 146 22.12 6.66 14.28
N LYS A 147 22.66 5.90 13.35
CA LYS A 147 22.25 6.01 11.93
C LYS A 147 20.94 5.26 11.74
N MET A 148 19.88 5.98 11.38
CA MET A 148 18.54 5.41 11.19
C MET A 148 17.82 6.10 10.05
N SER A 149 16.97 5.34 9.37
CA SER A 149 16.03 5.86 8.38
C SER A 149 14.70 5.12 8.46
N PHE A 150 13.60 5.85 8.29
CA PHE A 150 12.26 5.30 8.46
C PHE A 150 11.40 5.49 7.22
N MET A 151 10.49 4.54 7.03
CA MET A 151 9.27 4.66 6.25
C MET A 151 8.10 4.53 7.22
N ILE A 152 7.07 5.35 7.03
CA ILE A 152 5.85 5.35 7.85
C ILE A 152 4.61 5.33 6.96
N GLN A 153 3.47 4.92 7.51
CA GLN A 153 2.16 5.02 6.87
C GLN A 153 1.29 6.04 7.61
N VAL A 154 0.63 6.92 6.86
CA VAL A 154 -0.18 8.01 7.43
C VAL A 154 -1.41 8.31 6.59
N ASP A 155 -2.41 8.92 7.20
CA ASP A 155 -3.56 9.49 6.49
C ASP A 155 -3.29 10.88 5.90
N THR A 156 -4.22 11.37 5.09
CA THR A 156 -4.14 12.67 4.41
C THR A 156 -4.28 13.89 5.33
N LEU A 157 -4.70 13.71 6.59
CA LEU A 157 -4.85 14.78 7.57
C LEU A 157 -3.66 14.88 8.55
N CYS A 158 -2.63 14.06 8.37
CA CYS A 158 -1.46 14.04 9.24
C CYS A 158 -0.75 15.40 9.35
N HIS A 159 -0.82 16.22 8.30
CA HIS A 159 -0.24 17.57 8.26
C HIS A 159 -0.93 18.57 9.22
N LYS A 160 -2.12 18.25 9.71
CA LYS A 160 -2.84 19.08 10.70
C LYS A 160 -2.38 18.82 12.13
N LEU A 161 -1.61 17.76 12.36
CA LEU A 161 -1.01 17.52 13.67
C LEU A 161 0.17 18.49 13.85
N PRO A 162 0.20 19.27 14.93
CA PRO A 162 1.27 20.24 15.17
C PRO A 162 2.64 19.55 15.15
N ASN A 163 3.58 20.10 14.39
CA ASN A 163 4.96 19.62 14.30
C ASN A 163 5.18 18.18 13.84
N PHE A 164 4.13 17.44 13.48
CA PHE A 164 4.25 16.02 13.11
C PHE A 164 5.27 15.79 11.98
N ILE A 165 5.09 16.48 10.85
CA ILE A 165 5.98 16.32 9.69
C ILE A 165 7.41 16.78 10.01
N ALA A 166 7.58 17.86 10.77
CA ALA A 166 8.88 18.35 11.20
C ALA A 166 9.61 17.33 12.11
N LYS A 167 8.89 16.75 13.08
CA LYS A 167 9.42 15.69 13.94
C LYS A 167 9.75 14.42 13.14
N CYS A 168 8.92 14.04 12.17
CA CYS A 168 9.23 12.93 11.25
C CYS A 168 10.56 13.16 10.52
N ALA A 169 10.78 14.36 9.96
CA ALA A 169 12.03 14.70 9.29
C ALA A 169 13.24 14.64 10.24
N ALA A 170 13.10 15.20 11.45
CA ALA A 170 14.13 15.19 12.48
C ALA A 170 14.46 13.78 12.97
N ALA A 171 13.46 12.90 13.12
CA ALA A 171 13.62 11.49 13.48
C ALA A 171 14.33 10.67 12.39
N GLY A 172 14.33 11.14 11.15
CA GLY A 172 14.97 10.45 10.03
C GLY A 172 14.01 9.69 9.12
N VAL A 173 12.73 10.05 9.12
CA VAL A 173 11.76 9.57 8.12
C VAL A 173 12.22 10.04 6.74
N LYS A 174 12.29 9.12 5.79
CA LYS A 174 12.71 9.36 4.40
C LYS A 174 11.58 9.15 3.41
N ARG A 175 10.59 8.37 3.77
CA ARG A 175 9.43 8.03 2.95
C ARG A 175 8.17 8.02 3.80
N ALA A 176 7.10 8.61 3.28
CA ALA A 176 5.76 8.54 3.86
C ALA A 176 4.81 7.91 2.85
N TYR A 177 4.24 6.75 3.22
CA TYR A 177 3.11 6.18 2.48
C TYR A 177 1.83 6.86 2.92
N ILE A 178 1.03 7.29 1.95
CA ILE A 178 -0.18 8.09 2.19
C ILE A 178 -1.34 7.44 1.45
N GLY A 179 -2.37 7.04 2.17
CA GLY A 179 -3.61 6.54 1.59
C GLY A 179 -4.42 7.67 0.93
N LEU A 180 -4.01 8.09 -0.28
CA LEU A 180 -4.72 9.11 -1.07
C LEU A 180 -6.05 8.58 -1.60
N GLU A 181 -6.06 7.35 -2.03
CA GLU A 181 -7.11 6.48 -2.54
C GLU A 181 -7.78 6.97 -3.82
N ASN A 182 -8.29 8.18 -3.88
CA ASN A 182 -8.97 8.75 -5.04
C ASN A 182 -9.05 10.27 -4.93
N ILE A 183 -9.36 10.97 -6.03
CA ILE A 183 -9.64 12.41 -6.06
C ILE A 183 -11.13 12.71 -6.29
N ASN A 184 -11.97 11.69 -6.51
CA ASN A 184 -13.40 11.85 -6.63
C ASN A 184 -14.06 11.82 -5.24
N PRO A 185 -14.73 12.91 -4.80
CA PRO A 185 -15.32 13.00 -3.47
C PRO A 185 -16.42 11.97 -3.22
N ASP A 186 -17.18 11.59 -4.26
CA ASP A 186 -18.27 10.62 -4.10
C ASP A 186 -17.74 9.20 -3.97
N SER A 187 -16.67 8.85 -4.71
CA SER A 187 -15.95 7.59 -4.53
C SER A 187 -15.43 7.45 -3.11
N LEU A 188 -14.82 8.50 -2.56
CA LEU A 188 -14.33 8.53 -1.18
C LEU A 188 -15.48 8.44 -0.15
N ALA A 189 -16.56 9.15 -0.38
CA ALA A 189 -17.74 9.12 0.50
C ALA A 189 -18.42 7.74 0.49
N GLY A 190 -18.59 7.14 -0.69
CA GLY A 190 -19.14 5.80 -0.87
C GLY A 190 -18.30 4.71 -0.18
N ALA A 191 -16.99 4.87 -0.13
CA ALA A 191 -16.06 3.98 0.57
C ALA A 191 -15.87 4.32 2.06
N HIS A 192 -16.71 5.17 2.63
CA HIS A 192 -16.60 5.66 4.02
C HIS A 192 -15.25 6.33 4.35
N LYS A 193 -14.49 6.80 3.35
CA LYS A 193 -13.18 7.45 3.51
C LYS A 193 -13.33 8.96 3.75
N ARG A 194 -14.19 9.36 4.67
CA ARG A 194 -14.55 10.76 4.95
C ARG A 194 -13.41 11.63 5.46
N GLN A 195 -12.34 11.02 5.98
CA GLN A 195 -11.12 11.72 6.40
C GLN A 195 -10.32 12.25 5.22
N ASN A 196 -10.47 11.68 4.03
CA ASN A 196 -9.82 12.17 2.83
C ASN A 196 -10.57 13.39 2.30
N LYS A 197 -9.95 14.54 2.45
CA LYS A 197 -10.48 15.82 1.94
C LYS A 197 -9.59 16.28 0.81
N ILE A 198 -10.11 16.27 -0.40
CA ILE A 198 -9.39 16.59 -1.63
C ILE A 198 -8.77 17.98 -1.56
N THR A 199 -9.47 18.95 -0.96
CA THR A 199 -9.00 20.31 -0.73
C THR A 199 -7.71 20.40 0.10
N GLU A 200 -7.39 19.38 0.86
CA GLU A 200 -6.20 19.33 1.72
C GLU A 200 -5.01 18.60 1.07
N TYR A 201 -5.23 17.85 -0.01
CA TYR A 201 -4.19 16.96 -0.59
C TYR A 201 -2.95 17.71 -1.02
N ARG A 202 -3.12 18.80 -1.78
CA ARG A 202 -1.99 19.59 -2.27
C ARG A 202 -1.18 20.20 -1.14
N LYS A 203 -1.85 20.81 -0.17
CA LYS A 203 -1.23 21.40 1.02
C LYS A 203 -0.45 20.36 1.82
N MET A 204 -1.05 19.20 2.05
CA MET A 204 -0.42 18.08 2.75
C MET A 204 0.83 17.59 2.01
N LEU A 205 0.74 17.36 0.70
CA LEU A 205 1.87 16.88 -0.12
C LEU A 205 3.00 17.92 -0.20
N GLN A 206 2.67 19.21 -0.28
CA GLN A 206 3.66 20.29 -0.21
C GLN A 206 4.40 20.31 1.12
N ALA A 207 3.71 20.10 2.24
CA ALA A 207 4.35 20.03 3.56
C ALA A 207 5.38 18.89 3.64
N TRP A 208 5.06 17.71 3.10
CA TRP A 208 6.01 16.60 3.00
C TRP A 208 7.19 16.94 2.08
N LYS A 209 6.94 17.63 0.97
CA LYS A 209 7.97 18.06 0.03
C LYS A 209 8.94 19.05 0.66
N GLU A 210 8.44 20.05 1.39
CA GLU A 210 9.27 21.00 2.13
C GLU A 210 10.12 20.31 3.22
N ALA A 211 9.59 19.26 3.85
CA ALA A 211 10.33 18.41 4.78
C ALA A 211 11.36 17.49 4.09
N LYS A 212 11.45 17.49 2.75
CA LYS A 212 12.35 16.66 1.91
C LYS A 212 12.12 15.16 2.10
N ILE A 213 10.90 14.78 2.40
CA ILE A 213 10.45 13.40 2.53
C ILE A 213 9.77 13.00 1.23
N ILE A 214 10.13 11.84 0.68
CA ILE A 214 9.50 11.28 -0.52
C ILE A 214 8.10 10.82 -0.16
N THR A 215 7.13 11.30 -0.92
CA THR A 215 5.74 10.87 -0.82
C THR A 215 5.49 9.67 -1.71
N TYR A 216 4.82 8.69 -1.14
CA TYR A 216 4.43 7.46 -1.77
C TYR A 216 2.93 7.29 -1.52
N CYS A 217 2.11 7.44 -2.56
CA CYS A 217 0.66 7.49 -2.42
C CYS A 217 0.01 6.26 -3.04
N GLY A 218 -0.91 5.64 -2.28
CA GLY A 218 -1.81 4.62 -2.80
C GLY A 218 -3.02 5.26 -3.49
N TYR A 219 -3.40 4.75 -4.66
CA TYR A 219 -4.54 5.20 -5.46
C TYR A 219 -5.36 4.00 -5.94
N ILE A 220 -6.63 3.97 -5.58
CA ILE A 220 -7.53 2.85 -5.88
C ILE A 220 -8.34 3.17 -7.14
N LEU A 221 -8.39 2.21 -8.06
CA LEU A 221 -9.14 2.28 -9.31
C LEU A 221 -10.30 1.28 -9.29
N GLY A 222 -11.44 1.68 -9.83
CA GLY A 222 -12.62 0.85 -9.98
C GLY A 222 -13.65 1.08 -8.88
N PHE A 223 -13.77 2.29 -8.37
CA PHE A 223 -14.96 2.68 -7.62
C PHE A 223 -16.19 2.62 -8.51
N PRO A 224 -17.41 2.41 -7.96
CA PRO A 224 -18.62 2.12 -8.76
C PRO A 224 -18.92 3.10 -9.89
N GLY A 225 -18.47 4.36 -9.78
CA GLY A 225 -18.63 5.40 -10.79
C GLY A 225 -17.47 5.53 -11.78
N ASP A 226 -16.41 4.76 -11.64
CA ASP A 226 -15.25 4.88 -12.50
C ASP A 226 -15.53 4.34 -13.91
N THR A 227 -14.91 5.01 -14.89
CA THR A 227 -14.82 4.58 -16.29
C THR A 227 -13.38 4.67 -16.75
N PRO A 228 -12.98 4.00 -17.85
CA PRO A 228 -11.62 4.14 -18.37
C PRO A 228 -11.22 5.61 -18.64
N ALA A 229 -12.19 6.42 -19.10
CA ALA A 229 -11.97 7.84 -19.38
C ALA A 229 -11.80 8.68 -18.10
N SER A 230 -12.63 8.43 -17.07
CA SER A 230 -12.50 9.16 -15.80
C SER A 230 -11.20 8.79 -15.07
N ILE A 231 -10.83 7.50 -15.04
CA ILE A 231 -9.57 7.04 -14.46
C ILE A 231 -8.37 7.75 -15.10
N LYS A 232 -8.32 7.80 -16.43
CA LYS A 232 -7.24 8.48 -17.15
C LYS A 232 -7.18 9.97 -16.80
N ARG A 233 -8.32 10.66 -16.85
CA ARG A 233 -8.44 12.08 -16.52
C ARG A 233 -7.97 12.35 -15.08
N ASP A 234 -8.40 11.54 -14.13
CA ASP A 234 -8.06 11.71 -12.71
C ASP A 234 -6.54 11.54 -12.48
N VAL A 235 -5.90 10.59 -13.16
CA VAL A 235 -4.44 10.44 -13.14
C VAL A 235 -3.75 11.68 -13.72
N GLU A 236 -4.23 12.22 -14.85
CA GLU A 236 -3.70 13.45 -15.45
C GLU A 236 -3.84 14.67 -14.52
N ILE A 237 -4.96 14.79 -13.80
CA ILE A 237 -5.16 15.84 -12.77
C ILE A 237 -4.15 15.66 -11.62
N VAL A 238 -4.00 14.46 -11.09
CA VAL A 238 -3.00 14.16 -10.04
C VAL A 238 -1.60 14.56 -10.50
N MET A 239 -1.20 14.22 -11.72
CA MET A 239 0.11 14.54 -12.27
C MET A 239 0.33 16.05 -12.37
N LYS A 240 -0.69 16.81 -12.78
CA LYS A 240 -0.62 18.25 -13.02
C LYS A 240 -0.68 19.07 -11.74
N GLU A 241 -1.55 18.68 -10.80
CA GLU A 241 -1.95 19.52 -9.67
C GLU A 241 -1.41 19.07 -8.32
N LEU A 242 -0.95 17.82 -8.19
CA LEU A 242 -0.43 17.28 -6.94
C LEU A 242 1.07 16.94 -7.04
N PRO A 243 1.89 17.34 -6.05
CA PRO A 243 3.32 17.06 -6.07
C PRO A 243 3.65 15.66 -5.51
N VAL A 244 2.94 14.63 -5.95
CA VAL A 244 3.20 13.22 -5.60
C VAL A 244 4.52 12.77 -6.23
N ASP A 245 5.34 11.99 -5.51
CA ASP A 245 6.59 11.47 -6.05
C ASP A 245 6.44 10.08 -6.65
N ILE A 246 5.76 9.20 -5.93
CA ILE A 246 5.48 7.82 -6.34
C ILE A 246 3.99 7.59 -6.14
N LEU A 247 3.31 7.18 -7.20
CA LEU A 247 1.90 6.83 -7.16
C LEU A 247 1.76 5.34 -7.45
N GLU A 248 1.08 4.63 -6.58
CA GLU A 248 0.84 3.21 -6.68
C GLU A 248 -0.64 2.97 -6.91
N PHE A 249 -0.95 2.18 -7.93
CA PHE A 249 -2.33 1.91 -8.30
C PHE A 249 -2.77 0.54 -7.81
N PHE A 250 -3.98 0.48 -7.29
CA PHE A 250 -4.63 -0.73 -6.80
C PHE A 250 -5.99 -0.91 -7.47
N PHE A 251 -6.38 -2.16 -7.69
CA PHE A 251 -7.78 -2.46 -7.93
C PHE A 251 -8.59 -2.30 -6.64
N LEU A 252 -9.81 -1.81 -6.74
CA LEU A 252 -10.77 -1.93 -5.63
C LEU A 252 -11.12 -3.41 -5.45
N THR A 253 -10.33 -4.09 -4.66
CA THR A 253 -10.44 -5.54 -4.43
C THR A 253 -11.27 -5.81 -3.20
N PRO A 254 -12.33 -6.63 -3.28
CA PRO A 254 -13.12 -7.04 -2.13
C PRO A 254 -12.32 -8.06 -1.30
N LEU A 255 -11.44 -7.57 -0.44
CA LEU A 255 -10.60 -8.43 0.38
C LEU A 255 -11.44 -9.17 1.43
N PRO A 256 -11.26 -10.49 1.62
CA PRO A 256 -11.89 -11.23 2.69
C PRO A 256 -11.71 -10.54 4.05
N GLY A 257 -12.80 -10.32 4.78
CA GLY A 257 -12.79 -9.57 6.03
C GLY A 257 -13.12 -8.08 5.90
N SER A 258 -13.23 -7.52 4.68
CA SER A 258 -13.73 -6.15 4.47
C SER A 258 -15.26 -6.10 4.44
N GLU A 259 -15.83 -4.93 4.72
CA GLU A 259 -17.28 -4.68 4.60
C GLU A 259 -17.77 -4.88 3.16
N ASP A 260 -16.98 -4.42 2.16
CA ASP A 260 -17.30 -4.56 0.75
C ASP A 260 -17.36 -6.03 0.33
N HIS A 261 -16.42 -6.86 0.79
CA HIS A 261 -16.46 -8.31 0.55
C HIS A 261 -17.73 -8.92 1.15
N GLN A 262 -18.05 -8.61 2.39
CA GLN A 262 -19.22 -9.14 3.07
C GLN A 262 -20.52 -8.79 2.33
N LYS A 263 -20.66 -7.53 1.89
CA LYS A 263 -21.82 -7.07 1.13
C LYS A 263 -21.97 -7.79 -0.19
N LEU A 264 -20.89 -7.98 -0.95
CA LEU A 264 -20.91 -8.68 -2.22
C LEU A 264 -21.30 -10.15 -2.05
N VAL A 265 -20.76 -10.83 -1.04
CA VAL A 265 -21.11 -12.22 -0.74
C VAL A 265 -22.58 -12.35 -0.34
N GLN A 266 -23.08 -11.47 0.54
CA GLN A 266 -24.49 -11.47 0.96
C GLN A 266 -25.46 -11.17 -0.19
N ALA A 267 -25.02 -10.33 -1.14
CA ALA A 267 -25.78 -10.04 -2.36
C ALA A 267 -25.70 -11.15 -3.41
N GLY A 268 -24.94 -12.22 -3.16
CA GLY A 268 -24.77 -13.33 -4.13
C GLY A 268 -23.95 -12.96 -5.36
N VAL A 269 -23.17 -11.90 -5.29
CA VAL A 269 -22.30 -11.46 -6.39
C VAL A 269 -21.16 -12.46 -6.57
N LYS A 270 -20.94 -12.91 -7.80
CA LYS A 270 -19.82 -13.80 -8.13
C LYS A 270 -18.52 -13.00 -8.10
N ILE A 271 -17.68 -13.27 -7.13
CA ILE A 271 -16.30 -12.76 -7.03
C ILE A 271 -15.32 -13.83 -7.48
N GLU A 272 -14.08 -13.45 -7.75
CA GLU A 272 -13.00 -14.36 -8.19
C GLU A 272 -12.73 -15.44 -7.10
N PRO A 273 -12.90 -16.74 -7.40
CA PRO A 273 -12.71 -17.80 -6.43
C PRO A 273 -11.23 -18.18 -6.21
N ASP A 274 -10.37 -17.87 -7.16
CA ASP A 274 -8.93 -18.16 -7.06
C ASP A 274 -8.21 -17.04 -6.28
N LEU A 275 -7.91 -17.29 -5.00
CA LEU A 275 -7.22 -16.32 -4.14
C LEU A 275 -5.83 -15.92 -4.65
N ASN A 276 -5.21 -16.69 -5.56
CA ASN A 276 -3.96 -16.28 -6.19
C ASN A 276 -4.11 -15.10 -7.16
N LYS A 277 -5.34 -14.74 -7.53
CA LYS A 277 -5.62 -13.57 -8.35
C LYS A 277 -5.90 -12.30 -7.53
N TYR A 278 -5.89 -12.39 -6.21
CA TYR A 278 -5.90 -11.24 -5.31
C TYR A 278 -4.49 -10.65 -5.18
N ASP A 279 -3.80 -10.57 -6.31
CA ASP A 279 -2.39 -10.22 -6.48
C ASP A 279 -2.16 -8.76 -6.92
N LEU A 280 -3.16 -7.91 -6.77
CA LEU A 280 -3.15 -6.49 -7.14
C LEU A 280 -3.02 -6.22 -8.66
N ASN A 281 -3.04 -7.27 -9.50
CA ASN A 281 -2.97 -7.16 -10.97
C ASN A 281 -4.25 -7.62 -11.68
N HIS A 282 -5.19 -8.20 -10.94
CA HIS A 282 -6.43 -8.72 -11.49
C HIS A 282 -7.64 -8.09 -10.84
N ALA A 283 -8.66 -7.83 -11.65
CA ALA A 283 -9.98 -7.47 -11.15
C ALA A 283 -10.66 -8.71 -10.56
N CYS A 284 -11.02 -8.64 -9.27
CA CYS A 284 -11.58 -9.78 -8.51
C CYS A 284 -13.10 -9.73 -8.33
N ALA A 285 -13.75 -8.66 -8.77
CA ALA A 285 -15.21 -8.50 -8.71
C ALA A 285 -15.72 -7.89 -10.01
N PRO A 286 -17.01 -8.06 -10.34
CA PRO A 286 -17.62 -7.35 -11.45
C PRO A 286 -17.69 -5.85 -11.16
N HIS A 287 -17.61 -5.03 -12.22
CA HIS A 287 -17.76 -3.59 -12.16
C HIS A 287 -19.01 -3.13 -12.90
N ASN A 288 -19.65 -2.05 -12.42
CA ASN A 288 -20.93 -1.61 -12.98
C ASN A 288 -20.81 -0.97 -14.38
N ALA A 289 -19.70 -0.29 -14.64
CA ALA A 289 -19.48 0.52 -15.84
C ALA A 289 -18.34 0.01 -16.74
N MET A 290 -17.65 -1.06 -16.35
CA MET A 290 -16.51 -1.60 -17.09
C MET A 290 -16.60 -3.13 -17.14
N THR A 291 -16.24 -3.73 -18.26
CA THR A 291 -15.91 -5.16 -18.30
C THR A 291 -14.60 -5.41 -17.53
N LYS A 292 -14.32 -6.67 -17.20
CA LYS A 292 -13.07 -7.04 -16.54
C LYS A 292 -11.86 -6.60 -17.35
N GLU A 293 -11.88 -6.83 -18.65
CA GLU A 293 -10.81 -6.50 -19.60
C GLU A 293 -10.61 -4.99 -19.74
N GLU A 294 -11.70 -4.21 -19.72
CA GLU A 294 -11.64 -2.74 -19.74
C GLU A 294 -11.02 -2.20 -18.45
N TRP A 295 -11.41 -2.74 -17.31
CA TRP A 295 -10.87 -2.33 -16.02
C TRP A 295 -9.37 -2.67 -15.89
N GLU A 296 -8.97 -3.90 -16.23
CA GLU A 296 -7.57 -4.32 -16.25
C GLU A 296 -6.73 -3.47 -17.22
N ARG A 297 -7.30 -3.10 -18.37
CA ARG A 297 -6.63 -2.18 -19.31
C ARG A 297 -6.55 -0.75 -18.79
N ALA A 298 -7.60 -0.24 -18.16
CA ALA A 298 -7.58 1.08 -17.53
C ALA A 298 -6.52 1.17 -16.41
N TYR A 299 -6.37 0.09 -15.64
CA TYR A 299 -5.31 -0.04 -14.64
C TYR A 299 -3.91 0.05 -15.26
N LEU A 300 -3.63 -0.71 -16.31
CA LEU A 300 -2.34 -0.62 -17.01
C LEU A 300 -2.11 0.76 -17.62
N THR A 301 -3.16 1.38 -18.19
CA THR A 301 -3.09 2.74 -18.73
C THR A 301 -2.76 3.78 -17.66
N ALA A 302 -3.26 3.61 -16.43
CA ALA A 302 -2.92 4.49 -15.30
C ALA A 302 -1.41 4.43 -14.98
N TRP A 303 -0.84 3.23 -14.94
CA TRP A 303 0.60 3.03 -14.77
C TRP A 303 1.42 3.65 -15.92
N GLU A 304 1.05 3.40 -17.16
CA GLU A 304 1.72 3.95 -18.34
C GLU A 304 1.68 5.47 -18.34
N THR A 305 0.53 6.06 -18.00
CA THR A 305 0.31 7.51 -17.97
C THR A 305 1.16 8.17 -16.89
N TYR A 306 1.06 7.70 -15.65
CA TYR A 306 1.81 8.32 -14.54
C TYR A 306 3.32 8.17 -14.70
N TYR A 307 3.79 6.98 -15.09
CA TYR A 307 5.21 6.68 -15.26
C TYR A 307 5.74 6.98 -16.67
N ALA A 308 5.03 7.82 -17.45
CA ALA A 308 5.53 8.38 -18.71
C ALA A 308 6.83 9.17 -18.46
N ASN A 309 7.71 9.20 -19.47
CA ASN A 309 9.03 9.82 -19.31
C ASN A 309 8.94 11.31 -18.96
N GLU A 310 8.00 12.01 -19.57
CA GLU A 310 7.76 13.45 -19.42
C GLU A 310 7.30 13.76 -17.99
N HIS A 311 6.43 12.91 -17.44
CA HIS A 311 6.00 13.10 -16.06
C HIS A 311 7.11 12.73 -15.04
N MET A 312 7.88 11.67 -15.32
CA MET A 312 9.03 11.34 -14.46
C MET A 312 10.10 12.45 -14.49
N GLU A 313 10.30 13.15 -15.61
CA GLU A 313 11.14 14.36 -15.64
C GLU A 313 10.57 15.46 -14.75
N THR A 314 9.26 15.69 -14.80
CA THR A 314 8.55 16.67 -13.94
C THR A 314 8.74 16.33 -12.46
N VAL A 315 8.52 15.09 -12.05
CA VAL A 315 8.73 14.62 -10.68
C VAL A 315 10.17 14.88 -10.22
N LEU A 316 11.15 14.53 -11.07
CA LEU A 316 12.56 14.75 -10.75
C LEU A 316 12.91 16.25 -10.65
N ARG A 317 12.34 17.11 -11.50
CA ARG A 317 12.50 18.57 -11.40
C ARG A 317 11.92 19.12 -10.10
N ARG A 318 10.72 18.69 -9.70
CA ARG A 318 10.08 19.05 -8.42
C ARG A 318 10.98 18.67 -7.24
N LEU A 319 11.52 17.44 -7.23
CA LEU A 319 12.39 16.94 -6.17
C LEU A 319 13.71 17.73 -6.09
N VAL A 320 14.33 18.02 -7.23
CA VAL A 320 15.58 18.79 -7.26
C VAL A 320 15.33 20.22 -6.81
N ALA A 321 14.27 20.87 -7.27
CA ALA A 321 13.93 22.24 -6.87
C ALA A 321 13.75 22.36 -5.34
N LYS A 322 13.14 21.36 -4.71
CA LYS A 322 12.93 21.33 -3.26
C LYS A 322 14.09 20.68 -2.48
N ARG A 323 15.22 20.39 -3.15
CA ARG A 323 16.40 19.75 -2.54
C ARG A 323 16.10 18.42 -1.83
N ALA A 324 15.08 17.72 -2.30
CA ALA A 324 14.71 16.39 -1.81
C ALA A 324 15.61 15.31 -2.41
N PRO A 325 15.67 14.08 -1.83
CA PRO A 325 16.60 13.02 -2.25
C PRO A 325 16.17 12.35 -3.59
N ALA A 326 16.27 13.06 -4.70
CA ALA A 326 15.84 12.63 -6.03
C ALA A 326 16.49 11.29 -6.49
N SER A 327 17.70 10.95 -6.00
CA SER A 327 18.34 9.66 -6.31
C SER A 327 17.52 8.46 -5.79
N ASN A 328 16.89 8.61 -4.62
CA ASN A 328 16.03 7.56 -4.06
C ASN A 328 14.74 7.44 -4.87
N ALA A 329 14.19 8.55 -5.35
CA ALA A 329 13.02 8.54 -6.22
C ALA A 329 13.29 7.85 -7.56
N ILE A 330 14.48 8.00 -8.14
CA ILE A 330 14.89 7.27 -9.35
C ILE A 330 14.82 5.76 -9.13
N LEU A 331 15.36 5.28 -8.01
CA LEU A 331 15.35 3.85 -7.71
C LEU A 331 13.91 3.34 -7.54
N LEU A 332 13.07 4.07 -6.81
CA LEU A 332 11.66 3.73 -6.62
C LEU A 332 10.90 3.77 -7.95
N ALA A 333 11.02 4.84 -8.72
CA ALA A 333 10.36 4.96 -10.03
C ALA A 333 10.82 3.86 -11.01
N THR A 334 12.12 3.49 -10.97
CA THR A 334 12.63 2.36 -11.75
C THR A 334 11.96 1.07 -11.31
N TRP A 335 11.88 0.82 -10.01
CA TRP A 335 11.23 -0.38 -9.48
C TRP A 335 9.75 -0.44 -9.87
N PHE A 336 8.99 0.62 -9.59
CA PHE A 336 7.55 0.66 -9.83
C PHE A 336 7.20 0.49 -11.30
N LYS A 337 7.82 1.28 -12.17
CA LYS A 337 7.62 1.14 -13.61
C LYS A 337 8.11 -0.22 -14.14
N GLY A 338 9.27 -0.65 -13.71
CA GLY A 338 9.86 -1.90 -14.22
C GLY A 338 9.14 -3.15 -13.71
N ALA A 339 8.51 -3.13 -12.53
CA ALA A 339 7.68 -4.21 -12.04
C ALA A 339 6.50 -4.47 -13.01
N ILE A 340 5.83 -3.42 -13.45
CA ILE A 340 4.73 -3.50 -14.42
C ILE A 340 5.27 -3.82 -15.84
N ASP A 341 6.20 -3.03 -16.36
CA ASP A 341 6.62 -3.10 -17.77
C ASP A 341 7.50 -4.32 -18.09
N ILE A 342 8.27 -4.81 -17.12
CA ILE A 342 9.30 -5.85 -17.33
C ILE A 342 8.89 -7.17 -16.72
N GLU A 343 8.38 -7.14 -15.48
CA GLU A 343 7.98 -8.34 -14.76
C GLU A 343 6.48 -8.69 -14.95
N GLY A 344 5.64 -7.72 -15.33
CA GLY A 344 4.20 -7.90 -15.51
C GLY A 344 3.47 -8.17 -14.21
N ILE A 345 3.93 -7.60 -13.09
CA ILE A 345 3.35 -7.79 -11.76
C ILE A 345 3.38 -6.49 -10.96
N HIS A 346 2.52 -6.43 -9.96
CA HIS A 346 2.46 -5.29 -9.06
C HIS A 346 3.79 -5.10 -8.29
N PRO A 347 4.25 -3.85 -8.03
CA PRO A 347 5.50 -3.59 -7.30
C PRO A 347 5.58 -4.26 -5.93
N LEU A 348 4.48 -4.39 -5.19
CA LEU A 348 4.47 -5.07 -3.88
C LEU A 348 4.71 -6.58 -3.99
N GLU A 349 4.37 -7.18 -5.14
CA GLU A 349 4.60 -8.61 -5.44
C GLU A 349 5.97 -8.87 -6.06
N SER A 350 6.74 -7.79 -6.36
CA SER A 350 7.98 -7.84 -7.10
C SER A 350 9.14 -7.26 -6.31
N GLY A 351 10.34 -7.80 -6.59
CA GLY A 351 11.59 -7.08 -6.41
C GLY A 351 12.16 -6.62 -7.76
N LEU A 352 13.40 -6.11 -7.77
CA LEU A 352 14.12 -5.80 -9.01
C LEU A 352 14.40 -7.04 -9.86
N PHE A 353 14.35 -8.23 -9.27
CA PHE A 353 14.50 -9.51 -9.94
C PHE A 353 13.62 -10.57 -9.29
N ARG A 354 12.86 -11.28 -10.13
CA ARG A 354 12.16 -12.49 -9.69
C ARG A 354 13.01 -13.73 -10.00
N TYR A 355 13.35 -14.46 -8.94
CA TYR A 355 13.96 -15.78 -9.10
C TYR A 355 12.91 -16.81 -9.50
N LYS A 356 13.23 -17.64 -10.51
CA LYS A 356 12.41 -18.78 -10.91
C LYS A 356 13.10 -20.08 -10.48
N PHE A 357 12.40 -20.88 -9.72
CA PHE A 357 12.86 -22.21 -9.36
C PHE A 357 12.16 -23.24 -10.24
N ARG A 358 12.94 -24.11 -10.87
CA ARG A 358 12.42 -25.13 -11.80
C ARG A 358 11.33 -26.03 -11.18
N ARG A 359 11.47 -26.35 -9.89
CA ARG A 359 10.55 -27.22 -9.15
C ARG A 359 9.36 -26.49 -8.52
N ASP A 360 9.41 -25.19 -8.50
CA ASP A 360 8.32 -24.35 -7.98
C ASP A 360 7.22 -24.24 -9.03
N ARG A 361 6.25 -25.14 -8.93
CA ARG A 361 5.11 -25.29 -9.84
C ARG A 361 3.83 -25.51 -9.06
N ARG A 362 2.74 -25.03 -9.59
CA ARG A 362 1.42 -25.41 -9.07
C ARG A 362 1.24 -26.92 -9.17
N PRO A 363 0.58 -27.55 -8.20
CA PRO A 363 0.25 -28.97 -8.27
C PRO A 363 -0.40 -29.34 -9.62
N GLY A 364 -0.01 -30.46 -10.19
CA GLY A 364 -0.50 -30.93 -11.51
C GLY A 364 0.22 -30.36 -12.73
N LEU A 365 1.07 -29.34 -12.62
CA LEU A 365 1.86 -28.85 -13.72
C LEU A 365 3.17 -29.62 -13.89
N PRO A 366 3.58 -29.99 -15.14
CA PRO A 366 4.79 -30.73 -15.40
C PRO A 366 6.03 -29.89 -15.10
N ILE A 367 7.06 -30.54 -14.56
CA ILE A 367 8.36 -29.92 -14.33
C ILE A 367 9.16 -29.96 -15.63
N GLU A 368 9.51 -28.77 -16.18
CA GLU A 368 10.31 -28.71 -17.41
C GLU A 368 11.67 -29.43 -17.26
N PRO A 369 12.18 -30.10 -18.29
CA PRO A 369 13.51 -30.66 -18.29
C PRO A 369 14.60 -29.60 -18.04
N ARG A 370 15.72 -29.99 -17.40
CA ARG A 370 16.79 -29.04 -17.05
C ARG A 370 17.36 -28.34 -18.28
N TRP A 371 17.59 -29.09 -19.38
CA TRP A 371 18.14 -28.56 -20.62
C TRP A 371 17.26 -27.54 -21.34
N LYS A 372 15.95 -27.53 -21.04
CA LYS A 372 14.98 -26.54 -21.56
C LYS A 372 14.84 -25.35 -20.62
N PHE A 373 14.70 -25.62 -19.33
CA PHE A 373 14.44 -24.58 -18.32
C PHE A 373 15.61 -23.61 -18.18
N TYR A 374 16.84 -24.11 -17.95
CA TYR A 374 17.98 -23.23 -17.62
C TYR A 374 18.42 -22.31 -18.75
N PRO A 375 18.54 -22.74 -20.03
CA PRO A 375 18.84 -21.84 -21.12
C PRO A 375 17.76 -20.76 -21.32
N LYS A 376 16.49 -21.16 -21.28
CA LYS A 376 15.36 -20.21 -21.36
C LYS A 376 15.42 -19.18 -20.25
N TYR A 377 15.62 -19.62 -19.00
CA TYR A 377 15.72 -18.74 -17.85
C TYR A 377 16.94 -17.82 -17.91
N ALA A 378 18.09 -18.31 -18.38
CA ALA A 378 19.28 -17.48 -18.56
C ALA A 378 19.04 -16.35 -19.58
N VAL A 379 18.49 -16.68 -20.76
CA VAL A 379 18.16 -15.67 -21.77
C VAL A 379 17.14 -14.65 -21.24
N GLU A 380 16.07 -15.12 -20.62
CA GLU A 380 15.06 -14.25 -20.00
C GLU A 380 15.69 -13.31 -18.98
N SER A 381 16.57 -13.82 -18.11
CA SER A 381 17.26 -13.03 -17.09
C SER A 381 18.14 -11.95 -17.69
N VAL A 382 18.92 -12.27 -18.72
CA VAL A 382 19.77 -11.29 -19.42
C VAL A 382 18.92 -10.19 -20.08
N VAL A 383 17.85 -10.57 -20.76
CA VAL A 383 16.94 -9.60 -21.41
C VAL A 383 16.29 -8.69 -20.36
N LYS A 384 15.82 -9.25 -19.25
CA LYS A 384 15.23 -8.46 -18.14
C LYS A 384 16.26 -7.53 -17.52
N MET A 385 17.47 -8.00 -17.22
CA MET A 385 18.55 -7.15 -16.71
C MET A 385 18.86 -5.98 -17.66
N ALA A 386 18.93 -6.23 -18.96
CA ALA A 386 19.14 -5.17 -19.94
C ALA A 386 18.00 -4.14 -19.97
N LYS A 387 16.74 -4.58 -19.86
CA LYS A 387 15.57 -3.69 -19.77
C LYS A 387 15.60 -2.86 -18.48
N TRP A 388 15.89 -3.47 -17.33
CA TRP A 388 16.03 -2.78 -16.04
C TRP A 388 17.13 -1.72 -16.08
N PHE A 389 18.30 -2.09 -16.61
CA PHE A 389 19.42 -1.16 -16.76
C PHE A 389 19.07 0.01 -17.69
N LYS A 390 18.44 -0.27 -18.84
CA LYS A 390 17.99 0.77 -19.79
C LYS A 390 17.03 1.77 -19.14
N LEU A 391 16.05 1.26 -18.35
CA LEU A 391 15.10 2.10 -17.65
C LEU A 391 15.80 2.99 -16.60
N TRP A 392 16.63 2.37 -15.75
CA TRP A 392 17.41 3.11 -14.75
C TRP A 392 18.35 4.14 -15.38
N ALA A 393 19.09 3.76 -16.42
CA ALA A 393 20.03 4.67 -17.10
C ALA A 393 19.33 5.87 -17.72
N ARG A 394 18.12 5.67 -18.28
CA ARG A 394 17.28 6.76 -18.80
C ARG A 394 16.92 7.75 -17.70
N LEU A 395 16.32 7.29 -16.61
CA LEU A 395 15.93 8.17 -15.48
C LEU A 395 17.16 8.84 -14.86
N ARG A 396 18.27 8.12 -14.75
CA ARG A 396 19.54 8.69 -14.30
C ARG A 396 20.06 9.76 -15.23
N GLY A 397 19.96 9.56 -16.54
CA GLY A 397 20.35 10.55 -17.57
C GLY A 397 19.54 11.85 -17.45
N VAL A 398 18.20 11.73 -17.31
CA VAL A 398 17.31 12.87 -17.07
C VAL A 398 17.72 13.62 -15.80
N TYR A 399 17.95 12.91 -14.71
CA TYR A 399 18.39 13.52 -13.46
C TYR A 399 19.72 14.26 -13.58
N VAL A 400 20.70 13.67 -14.26
CA VAL A 400 22.00 14.33 -14.49
C VAL A 400 21.83 15.61 -15.31
N LYS A 401 20.96 15.60 -16.34
CA LYS A 401 20.60 16.78 -17.13
C LYS A 401 20.00 17.88 -16.26
N ILE A 402 19.02 17.54 -15.42
CA ILE A 402 18.39 18.47 -14.46
C ILE A 402 19.43 19.04 -13.49
N LYS A 403 20.32 18.21 -12.94
CA LYS A 403 21.37 18.70 -12.00
C LYS A 403 22.34 19.67 -12.63
N ARG A 404 22.59 19.58 -13.93
CA ARG A 404 23.49 20.49 -14.67
C ARG A 404 22.81 21.82 -15.01
N ASP A 405 21.48 21.92 -14.94
CA ASP A 405 20.75 23.15 -15.19
C ASP A 405 21.08 24.19 -14.10
N PRO A 406 21.62 25.38 -14.46
CA PRO A 406 21.89 26.44 -13.50
C PRO A 406 20.61 26.89 -12.75
N LYS A 407 19.47 26.85 -13.44
CA LYS A 407 18.15 27.27 -12.90
C LYS A 407 17.35 26.17 -12.23
N LYS A 408 17.95 25.00 -11.96
CA LYS A 408 17.26 23.85 -11.35
C LYS A 408 16.52 24.14 -10.04
N TRP A 409 16.94 25.17 -9.31
CA TRP A 409 16.32 25.57 -8.05
C TRP A 409 15.12 26.52 -8.22
N GLU A 410 15.01 27.14 -9.40
CA GLU A 410 13.95 28.08 -9.75
C GLU A 410 12.72 27.37 -10.34
N TYR A 411 12.82 26.07 -10.59
CA TYR A 411 11.73 25.31 -11.18
C TYR A 411 10.50 25.35 -10.26
N THR A 412 9.39 25.75 -10.83
CA THR A 412 8.07 25.68 -10.22
C THR A 412 7.04 25.25 -11.25
N ASP A 413 5.96 24.69 -10.80
CA ASP A 413 4.78 24.37 -11.59
C ASP A 413 3.53 24.45 -10.71
N LEU A 414 2.36 24.17 -11.30
CA LEU A 414 1.08 24.30 -10.61
C LEU A 414 1.02 23.46 -9.30
N ALA A 415 1.64 22.27 -9.28
CA ALA A 415 1.66 21.42 -8.10
C ALA A 415 2.52 21.97 -6.95
N LEU A 416 3.52 22.81 -7.26
CA LEU A 416 4.42 23.39 -6.26
C LEU A 416 3.99 24.79 -5.81
N THR A 417 3.06 25.47 -6.52
CA THR A 417 2.53 26.74 -6.07
C THR A 417 1.60 26.58 -4.87
N PRO A 418 1.60 27.49 -3.89
CA PRO A 418 0.66 27.46 -2.77
C PRO A 418 -0.79 27.50 -3.27
N VAL A 419 -1.68 26.83 -2.58
CA VAL A 419 -3.12 26.93 -2.86
C VAL A 419 -3.64 28.21 -2.24
N THR A 420 -4.10 29.15 -3.09
CA THR A 420 -4.82 30.37 -2.67
C THR A 420 -6.32 30.11 -2.76
N ASP A 421 -7.13 30.91 -2.04
CA ASP A 421 -8.59 30.78 -2.06
C ASP A 421 -9.15 31.03 -3.48
N GLU A 422 -8.50 31.90 -4.28
CA GLU A 422 -8.86 32.18 -5.67
C GLU A 422 -8.54 31.00 -6.61
N GLU A 423 -7.49 30.21 -6.33
CA GLU A 423 -7.12 29.04 -7.13
C GLU A 423 -8.03 27.83 -6.88
N VAL A 424 -8.72 27.76 -5.73
CA VAL A 424 -9.69 26.70 -5.44
C VAL A 424 -10.77 26.60 -6.52
N GLU A 425 -11.18 27.75 -7.09
CA GLU A 425 -12.18 27.80 -8.16
C GLU A 425 -11.65 27.37 -9.53
N THR A 426 -10.33 27.34 -9.74
CA THR A 426 -9.72 27.08 -11.06
C THR A 426 -9.07 25.71 -11.20
N LEU A 427 -8.78 25.00 -10.09
CA LEU A 427 -8.13 23.70 -10.14
C LEU A 427 -9.13 22.57 -10.47
N GLU A 428 -8.78 21.77 -11.46
CA GLU A 428 -9.63 20.66 -11.93
C GLU A 428 -9.93 19.63 -10.83
N ILE A 429 -9.00 19.43 -9.87
CA ILE A 429 -9.20 18.51 -8.74
C ILE A 429 -10.43 18.85 -7.90
N PHE A 430 -10.84 20.12 -7.84
CA PHE A 430 -12.02 20.54 -7.07
C PHE A 430 -13.33 20.42 -7.88
N HIS A 431 -13.25 20.18 -9.18
CA HIS A 431 -14.36 20.08 -10.11
C HIS A 431 -14.54 18.66 -10.69
N THR A 432 -13.91 17.65 -10.08
CA THR A 432 -14.16 16.24 -10.42
C THR A 432 -15.56 15.87 -9.95
N HIS A 433 -16.54 16.17 -10.79
CA HIS A 433 -17.93 15.78 -10.54
C HIS A 433 -18.11 14.32 -10.90
N SER A 434 -18.79 13.59 -10.02
CA SER A 434 -19.35 12.29 -10.33
C SER A 434 -20.23 12.39 -11.59
N ALA A 435 -20.07 11.47 -12.48
CA ALA A 435 -21.22 11.06 -13.28
C ALA A 435 -22.36 10.73 -12.31
N PRO A 436 -23.62 11.11 -12.63
CA PRO A 436 -24.74 10.85 -11.73
C PRO A 436 -24.69 9.37 -11.32
N ALA A 437 -24.78 9.14 -10.00
CA ALA A 437 -24.65 7.79 -9.42
C ALA A 437 -25.52 6.83 -10.23
N PHE A 438 -24.89 5.92 -10.96
CA PHE A 438 -25.58 4.89 -11.70
C PHE A 438 -26.10 3.90 -10.66
N VAL A 439 -27.31 4.16 -10.19
CA VAL A 439 -28.06 3.20 -9.38
C VAL A 439 -28.35 2.02 -10.30
N ALA A 440 -27.69 0.92 -10.10
CA ALA A 440 -27.87 -0.28 -10.90
C ALA A 440 -29.36 -0.58 -11.04
N PRO A 441 -29.84 -0.97 -12.23
CA PRO A 441 -31.28 -1.31 -12.46
C PRO A 441 -31.81 -2.35 -11.48
N GLU A 442 -30.94 -3.23 -10.96
CA GLU A 442 -31.26 -4.23 -9.94
C GLU A 442 -31.48 -3.64 -8.55
N GLN A 443 -30.74 -2.60 -8.15
CA GLN A 443 -30.99 -1.93 -6.87
C GLN A 443 -32.29 -1.12 -6.89
N LYS A 444 -32.66 -0.54 -8.03
CA LYS A 444 -33.98 0.08 -8.21
C LYS A 444 -35.12 -0.98 -8.20
N ARG A 445 -34.86 -2.17 -8.72
CA ARG A 445 -35.84 -3.28 -8.64
C ARG A 445 -35.93 -3.83 -7.21
N ALA A 446 -34.85 -3.96 -6.50
CA ALA A 446 -34.83 -4.39 -5.09
C ALA A 446 -35.51 -3.37 -4.17
N ALA A 447 -35.19 -2.08 -4.29
CA ALA A 447 -35.87 -1.03 -3.54
C ALA A 447 -37.37 -0.94 -3.85
N ALA A 448 -37.77 -0.99 -5.14
CA ALA A 448 -39.16 -1.01 -5.53
C ALA A 448 -39.92 -2.28 -5.09
N SER A 449 -39.23 -3.41 -4.92
CA SER A 449 -39.82 -4.65 -4.39
C SER A 449 -40.02 -4.62 -2.89
N VAL A 450 -39.14 -3.92 -2.15
CA VAL A 450 -39.26 -3.69 -0.69
C VAL A 450 -40.40 -2.72 -0.42
N GLU A 451 -40.49 -1.58 -1.14
CA GLU A 451 -41.62 -0.64 -1.00
C GLU A 451 -42.97 -1.28 -1.32
N ARG A 452 -43.04 -2.15 -2.37
CA ARG A 452 -44.28 -2.88 -2.67
C ARG A 452 -44.66 -3.91 -1.60
N ARG A 453 -43.68 -4.49 -0.91
CA ARG A 453 -43.96 -5.41 0.21
C ARG A 453 -44.41 -4.69 1.47
N GLU A 454 -43.86 -3.52 1.74
CA GLU A 454 -44.25 -2.67 2.86
C GLU A 454 -45.66 -2.11 2.65
N HIS A 455 -46.03 -1.67 1.42
CA HIS A 455 -47.42 -1.25 1.11
C HIS A 455 -48.44 -2.39 1.08
N ALA A 456 -48.02 -3.64 0.77
CA ALA A 456 -48.88 -4.79 0.84
C ALA A 456 -49.10 -5.37 2.24
N ALA A 457 -48.25 -4.96 3.19
CA ALA A 457 -48.37 -5.36 4.62
C ALA A 457 -49.22 -4.39 5.46
N VAL A 458 -49.59 -3.24 4.89
CA VAL A 458 -50.39 -2.19 5.56
C VAL A 458 -51.83 -2.10 4.97
N ALA A 459 -52.15 -2.89 3.92
CA ALA A 459 -53.48 -3.07 3.37
C ALA A 459 -54.05 -4.46 3.74
#